data_b11b8f6144d5fbf6ec6bd97aa005fdca
#
_entry.id   b11b8f6144d5fbf6ec6bd97aa005fdca
#
_cell.length_a   1.000
_cell.length_b   1.000
_cell.length_c   1.000
_cell.angle_alpha   90.00
_cell.angle_beta   90.00
_cell.angle_gamma   90.00
#
_symmetry.space_group_name_H-M   'P 1'
#
loop_
_entity.id
_entity.type
_entity.pdbx_description
1 polymer ?
#
loop_
_entity_poly.entity_id
_entity_poly.type
_entity_poly.pdbx_seq_one_letter_code
_entity_poly.pdbx_strand_id
1 'polypeptide(L)'
;MAQHNRYISPFSTRYSSDEMQYIFSDDNKFKTWRRLWIALAKAEKAQGLAITDEQIAELEAHKDDINYEDAIAREKLVRHDVMSHVYAYGLQCPKAKGIIHLGATSCYVGDNTDVIVMREALQLVRKKIIGVLANLAKFAEEYKAMPCLAYTHCQPAQLTTVGKRATLWMNELYMDLEEIDHQISQLALRGVKGTTGTQASFVELFSGDSAKIKAVEADVCAQMGFAKVVPVCGQTYSRKVDYNVLSAVAGKRWKNC
;
A
#
# COMPACT_ATOMS: atom_id res chain seq x y z
N MET A 1 -18.57 27.12 -4.95
CA MET A 1 -19.30 27.01 -3.68
C MET A 1 -19.27 25.54 -3.27
N ALA A 2 -18.82 25.23 -2.05
CA ALA A 2 -18.85 23.87 -1.56
C ALA A 2 -20.32 23.38 -1.51
N GLN A 3 -20.59 22.22 -2.13
CA GLN A 3 -21.93 21.64 -2.10
C GLN A 3 -22.16 20.99 -0.74
N HIS A 4 -22.93 21.62 0.13
CA HIS A 4 -23.27 21.10 1.47
C HIS A 4 -24.36 20.01 1.45
N ASN A 5 -24.82 19.58 0.29
CA ASN A 5 -25.88 18.57 0.10
C ASN A 5 -25.35 17.15 -0.09
N ARG A 6 -24.07 16.90 0.19
CA ARG A 6 -23.43 15.58 0.14
C ARG A 6 -22.79 15.23 1.46
N TYR A 7 -22.86 13.96 1.84
CA TYR A 7 -22.16 13.45 3.01
C TYR A 7 -20.65 13.50 2.78
N ILE A 8 -19.93 14.05 3.75
CA ILE A 8 -18.47 14.07 3.81
C ILE A 8 -18.08 13.48 5.18
N SER A 9 -17.22 12.49 5.18
CA SER A 9 -16.76 11.86 6.41
C SER A 9 -15.91 12.83 7.25
N PRO A 10 -16.24 13.03 8.54
CA PRO A 10 -15.39 13.82 9.43
C PRO A 10 -14.03 13.19 9.68
N PHE A 11 -13.88 11.89 9.45
CA PHE A 11 -12.57 11.23 9.55
C PHE A 11 -11.58 11.77 8.52
N SER A 12 -12.03 12.06 7.30
CA SER A 12 -11.17 12.68 6.29
C SER A 12 -10.87 14.15 6.60
N THR A 13 -11.89 14.93 7.01
CA THR A 13 -11.76 16.41 7.12
C THR A 13 -11.18 16.89 8.44
N ARG A 14 -11.25 16.10 9.52
CA ARG A 14 -10.86 16.53 10.89
C ARG A 14 -9.79 15.64 11.54
N TYR A 15 -9.76 14.35 11.24
CA TYR A 15 -8.98 13.38 12.00
C TYR A 15 -7.88 12.71 11.18
N SER A 16 -7.91 12.80 9.86
CA SER A 16 -6.84 12.30 8.99
C SER A 16 -5.82 13.39 8.69
N SER A 17 -4.53 13.04 8.66
CA SER A 17 -3.50 13.93 8.14
C SER A 17 -3.52 13.95 6.60
N ASP A 18 -3.02 15.04 6.00
CA ASP A 18 -2.92 15.16 4.54
C ASP A 18 -2.09 14.04 3.92
N GLU A 19 -1.02 13.61 4.61
CA GLU A 19 -0.19 12.48 4.19
C GLU A 19 -1.01 11.18 4.09
N MET A 20 -1.85 10.89 5.11
CA MET A 20 -2.69 9.68 5.12
C MET A 20 -3.79 9.78 4.06
N GLN A 21 -4.38 10.96 3.87
CA GLN A 21 -5.39 11.17 2.82
C GLN A 21 -4.78 10.96 1.43
N TYR A 22 -3.56 11.46 1.19
CA TYR A 22 -2.88 11.24 -0.08
C TYR A 22 -2.62 9.76 -0.35
N ILE A 23 -2.17 9.00 0.64
CA ILE A 23 -1.91 7.56 0.50
C ILE A 23 -3.16 6.83 -0.04
N PHE A 24 -4.36 7.21 0.40
CA PHE A 24 -5.63 6.59 -0.02
C PHE A 24 -6.36 7.37 -1.12
N SER A 25 -5.73 8.36 -1.74
CA SER A 25 -6.34 9.16 -2.80
C SER A 25 -6.35 8.43 -4.15
N ASP A 26 -7.24 8.86 -5.03
CA ASP A 26 -7.27 8.40 -6.42
C ASP A 26 -5.97 8.75 -7.16
N ASP A 27 -5.36 9.88 -6.86
CA ASP A 27 -4.06 10.25 -7.43
C ASP A 27 -2.99 9.21 -7.13
N ASN A 28 -2.82 8.83 -5.87
CA ASN A 28 -1.83 7.80 -5.50
C ASN A 28 -2.20 6.43 -6.08
N LYS A 29 -3.48 6.09 -6.10
CA LYS A 29 -3.99 4.84 -6.69
C LYS A 29 -3.63 4.73 -8.17
N PHE A 30 -4.01 5.71 -8.98
CA PHE A 30 -3.82 5.62 -10.42
C PHE A 30 -2.37 5.83 -10.86
N LYS A 31 -1.60 6.65 -10.15
CA LYS A 31 -0.15 6.72 -10.33
C LYS A 31 0.54 5.40 -10.00
N THR A 32 0.06 4.69 -8.98
CA THR A 32 0.56 3.35 -8.63
C THR A 32 0.21 2.32 -9.71
N TRP A 33 -0.98 2.40 -10.33
CA TRP A 33 -1.33 1.57 -11.48
C TRP A 33 -0.35 1.78 -12.63
N ARG A 34 -0.02 3.03 -12.97
CA ARG A 34 0.95 3.34 -14.03
C ARG A 34 2.35 2.83 -13.68
N ARG A 35 2.79 2.97 -12.44
CA ARG A 35 4.07 2.38 -11.98
C ARG A 35 4.08 0.85 -12.13
N LEU A 36 2.99 0.17 -11.82
CA LEU A 36 2.85 -1.27 -11.99
C LEU A 36 2.87 -1.69 -13.48
N TRP A 37 2.20 -0.96 -14.36
CA TRP A 37 2.27 -1.23 -15.81
C TRP A 37 3.66 -1.02 -16.37
N ILE A 38 4.37 0.02 -15.94
CA ILE A 38 5.77 0.26 -16.33
C ILE A 38 6.67 -0.87 -15.82
N ALA A 39 6.50 -1.27 -14.57
CA ALA A 39 7.28 -2.38 -13.99
C ALA A 39 7.05 -3.68 -14.76
N LEU A 40 5.81 -3.96 -15.13
CA LEU A 40 5.46 -5.12 -15.95
C LEU A 40 6.15 -5.05 -17.33
N ALA A 41 6.00 -3.95 -18.05
CA ALA A 41 6.62 -3.78 -19.37
C ALA A 41 8.15 -3.90 -19.34
N LYS A 42 8.81 -3.34 -18.31
CA LYS A 42 10.26 -3.49 -18.11
C LYS A 42 10.65 -4.94 -17.87
N ALA A 43 9.93 -5.64 -17.00
CA ALA A 43 10.19 -7.03 -16.67
C ALA A 43 9.96 -7.94 -17.89
N GLU A 44 8.90 -7.72 -18.65
CA GLU A 44 8.59 -8.43 -19.88
C GLU A 44 9.66 -8.21 -20.95
N LYS A 45 10.10 -6.97 -21.13
CA LYS A 45 11.21 -6.64 -22.02
C LYS A 45 12.50 -7.36 -21.62
N ALA A 46 12.84 -7.37 -20.34
CA ALA A 46 14.04 -8.02 -19.82
C ALA A 46 14.03 -9.54 -20.10
N GLN A 47 12.84 -10.14 -20.23
CA GLN A 47 12.68 -11.56 -20.59
C GLN A 47 12.51 -11.81 -22.09
N GLY A 48 12.67 -10.77 -22.92
CA GLY A 48 12.79 -10.90 -24.37
C GLY A 48 11.51 -10.65 -25.17
N LEU A 49 10.47 -10.09 -24.59
CA LEU A 49 9.33 -9.60 -25.37
C LEU A 49 9.73 -8.36 -26.19
N ALA A 50 9.11 -8.19 -27.36
CA ALA A 50 9.40 -7.12 -28.31
C ALA A 50 8.87 -5.76 -27.82
N ILE A 51 9.39 -5.30 -26.68
CA ILE A 51 9.08 -3.99 -26.07
C ILE A 51 10.31 -3.11 -26.24
N THR A 52 10.12 -1.89 -26.75
CA THR A 52 11.21 -0.96 -27.03
C THR A 52 11.50 -0.01 -25.89
N ASP A 53 12.71 0.57 -25.86
CA ASP A 53 13.06 1.61 -24.88
C ASP A 53 12.22 2.86 -25.05
N GLU A 54 11.85 3.19 -26.30
CA GLU A 54 10.97 4.34 -26.59
C GLU A 54 9.57 4.15 -25.97
N GLN A 55 9.01 2.95 -26.03
CA GLN A 55 7.72 2.64 -25.42
C GLN A 55 7.77 2.81 -23.90
N ILE A 56 8.82 2.30 -23.25
CA ILE A 56 9.01 2.46 -21.81
C ILE A 56 9.23 3.92 -21.44
N ALA A 57 10.02 4.66 -22.21
CA ALA A 57 10.26 6.09 -21.97
C ALA A 57 8.97 6.92 -22.10
N GLU A 58 8.11 6.60 -23.07
CA GLU A 58 6.81 7.25 -23.24
C GLU A 58 5.89 6.98 -22.03
N LEU A 59 5.83 5.74 -21.52
CA LEU A 59 5.10 5.42 -20.28
C LEU A 59 5.67 6.19 -19.08
N GLU A 60 6.99 6.22 -18.90
CA GLU A 60 7.62 6.96 -17.80
C GLU A 60 7.33 8.45 -17.82
N ALA A 61 7.30 9.05 -19.01
CA ALA A 61 7.03 10.47 -19.18
C ALA A 61 5.64 10.90 -18.68
N HIS A 62 4.65 9.99 -18.77
CA HIS A 62 3.26 10.28 -18.41
C HIS A 62 2.77 9.53 -17.16
N LYS A 63 3.67 8.94 -16.35
CA LYS A 63 3.27 8.12 -15.21
C LYS A 63 2.52 8.89 -14.11
N ASP A 64 2.80 10.17 -13.97
CA ASP A 64 2.25 11.02 -12.91
C ASP A 64 1.15 11.99 -13.42
N ASP A 65 0.95 12.05 -14.72
CA ASP A 65 -0.02 12.91 -15.40
C ASP A 65 -1.31 12.17 -15.74
N ILE A 66 -2.19 12.04 -14.74
CA ILE A 66 -3.43 11.26 -14.89
C ILE A 66 -4.50 12.06 -15.64
N ASN A 67 -4.87 11.64 -16.84
CA ASN A 67 -5.95 12.23 -17.64
C ASN A 67 -7.33 11.69 -17.21
N TYR A 68 -7.82 12.19 -16.09
CA TYR A 68 -9.07 11.76 -15.47
C TYR A 68 -10.29 11.89 -16.37
N GLU A 69 -10.39 12.97 -17.15
CA GLU A 69 -11.55 13.20 -18.02
C GLU A 69 -11.74 12.09 -19.05
N ASP A 70 -10.64 11.67 -19.69
CA ASP A 70 -10.66 10.57 -20.66
C ASP A 70 -11.02 9.23 -20.00
N ALA A 71 -10.45 8.96 -18.81
CA ALA A 71 -10.75 7.75 -18.06
C ALA A 71 -12.22 7.69 -17.66
N ILE A 72 -12.76 8.77 -17.07
CA ILE A 72 -14.18 8.87 -16.66
C ILE A 72 -15.12 8.75 -17.87
N ALA A 73 -14.81 9.43 -18.98
CA ALA A 73 -15.60 9.34 -20.17
C ALA A 73 -15.63 7.91 -20.74
N ARG A 74 -14.47 7.25 -20.76
CA ARG A 74 -14.37 5.86 -21.22
C ARG A 74 -15.09 4.88 -20.30
N GLU A 75 -14.99 5.05 -18.99
CA GLU A 75 -15.64 4.18 -18.02
C GLU A 75 -17.18 4.19 -18.15
N LYS A 76 -17.77 5.34 -18.43
CA LYS A 76 -19.22 5.43 -18.73
C LYS A 76 -19.65 4.54 -19.89
N LEU A 77 -18.75 4.30 -20.86
CA LEU A 77 -19.02 3.47 -22.02
C LEU A 77 -18.79 1.98 -21.77
N VAL A 78 -17.64 1.65 -21.15
CA VAL A 78 -17.21 0.24 -21.02
C VAL A 78 -17.51 -0.37 -19.67
N ARG A 79 -17.86 0.45 -18.67
CA ARG A 79 -18.17 0.06 -17.29
C ARG A 79 -17.07 -0.80 -16.63
N HIS A 80 -15.83 -0.39 -16.86
CA HIS A 80 -14.65 -1.08 -16.37
C HIS A 80 -13.53 -0.07 -16.12
N ASP A 81 -13.23 0.17 -14.86
CA ASP A 81 -12.27 1.19 -14.40
C ASP A 81 -10.84 0.96 -14.93
N VAL A 82 -10.27 -0.23 -14.74
CA VAL A 82 -8.90 -0.52 -15.19
C VAL A 82 -8.74 -0.35 -16.69
N MET A 83 -9.68 -0.89 -17.49
CA MET A 83 -9.62 -0.77 -18.95
C MET A 83 -9.84 0.68 -19.42
N SER A 84 -10.56 1.48 -18.65
CA SER A 84 -10.71 2.92 -18.92
C SER A 84 -9.41 3.68 -18.69
N HIS A 85 -8.68 3.33 -17.65
CA HIS A 85 -7.35 3.90 -17.39
C HIS A 85 -6.29 3.38 -18.35
N VAL A 86 -6.35 2.12 -18.81
CA VAL A 86 -5.50 1.61 -19.90
C VAL A 86 -5.73 2.42 -21.17
N TYR A 87 -7.00 2.66 -21.53
CA TYR A 87 -7.35 3.48 -22.68
C TYR A 87 -6.83 4.92 -22.56
N ALA A 88 -7.14 5.58 -21.45
CA ALA A 88 -6.70 6.96 -21.19
C ALA A 88 -5.18 7.10 -21.23
N TYR A 89 -4.45 6.18 -20.60
CA TYR A 89 -3.00 6.15 -20.64
C TYR A 89 -2.47 5.92 -22.07
N GLY A 90 -3.14 5.04 -22.84
CA GLY A 90 -2.81 4.81 -24.24
C GLY A 90 -3.02 6.02 -25.16
N LEU A 91 -3.91 6.96 -24.81
CA LEU A 91 -4.04 8.23 -25.55
C LEU A 91 -2.80 9.13 -25.38
N GLN A 92 -2.21 9.12 -24.19
CA GLN A 92 -0.97 9.86 -23.91
C GLN A 92 0.27 9.13 -24.44
N CYS A 93 0.19 7.80 -24.59
CA CYS A 93 1.29 6.92 -24.96
C CYS A 93 0.97 6.13 -26.23
N PRO A 94 0.85 6.77 -27.40
CA PRO A 94 0.41 6.10 -28.64
C PRO A 94 1.37 4.99 -29.12
N LYS A 95 2.67 5.10 -28.86
CA LYS A 95 3.66 4.04 -29.20
C LYS A 95 3.55 2.85 -28.24
N ALA A 96 3.24 3.11 -26.98
CA ALA A 96 3.20 2.10 -25.94
C ALA A 96 1.81 1.50 -25.69
N LYS A 97 0.73 2.04 -26.27
CA LYS A 97 -0.64 1.63 -25.96
C LYS A 97 -0.90 0.12 -26.09
N GLY A 98 -0.18 -0.58 -26.97
CA GLY A 98 -0.34 -2.01 -27.20
C GLY A 98 0.33 -2.89 -26.15
N ILE A 99 1.20 -2.33 -25.32
CA ILE A 99 1.93 -3.07 -24.28
C ILE A 99 1.44 -2.73 -22.85
N ILE A 100 0.57 -1.75 -22.70
CA ILE A 100 -0.02 -1.43 -21.40
C ILE A 100 -0.88 -2.62 -20.97
N HIS A 101 -0.61 -3.16 -19.76
CA HIS A 101 -1.40 -4.25 -19.18
C HIS A 101 -1.29 -5.59 -19.94
N LEU A 102 -0.19 -5.83 -20.65
CA LEU A 102 0.00 -7.02 -21.47
C LEU A 102 -0.03 -8.29 -20.59
N GLY A 103 -0.81 -9.29 -20.98
CA GLY A 103 -0.97 -10.55 -20.23
C GLY A 103 -1.62 -10.45 -18.85
N ALA A 104 -1.78 -9.25 -18.30
CA ALA A 104 -2.28 -9.05 -16.95
C ALA A 104 -3.82 -9.04 -16.86
N THR A 105 -4.34 -9.25 -15.67
CA THR A 105 -5.75 -9.05 -15.32
C THR A 105 -5.92 -7.74 -14.51
N SER A 106 -7.15 -7.23 -14.42
CA SER A 106 -7.47 -6.00 -13.66
C SER A 106 -6.93 -6.03 -12.23
N CYS A 107 -7.04 -7.16 -11.54
CA CYS A 107 -6.52 -7.33 -10.18
C CYS A 107 -4.99 -7.30 -10.09
N TYR A 108 -4.27 -7.32 -11.22
CA TYR A 108 -2.83 -7.07 -11.21
C TYR A 108 -2.54 -5.67 -10.67
N VAL A 109 -3.20 -4.65 -11.19
CA VAL A 109 -3.01 -3.29 -10.68
C VAL A 109 -3.83 -3.01 -9.41
N GLY A 110 -5.08 -3.47 -9.34
CA GLY A 110 -5.93 -3.24 -8.18
C GLY A 110 -5.34 -3.83 -6.90
N ASP A 111 -5.18 -5.12 -6.85
CA ASP A 111 -4.75 -5.84 -5.65
C ASP A 111 -3.29 -5.55 -5.26
N ASN A 112 -2.38 -5.41 -6.23
CA ASN A 112 -1.00 -5.00 -5.91
C ASN A 112 -0.96 -3.57 -5.36
N THR A 113 -1.80 -2.66 -5.87
CA THR A 113 -1.92 -1.30 -5.33
C THR A 113 -2.44 -1.30 -3.90
N ASP A 114 -3.47 -2.10 -3.58
CA ASP A 114 -4.00 -2.21 -2.22
C ASP A 114 -2.89 -2.61 -1.23
N VAL A 115 -2.06 -3.58 -1.58
CA VAL A 115 -0.92 -4.01 -0.74
C VAL A 115 0.14 -2.92 -0.61
N ILE A 116 0.45 -2.19 -1.69
CA ILE A 116 1.40 -1.07 -1.66
C ILE A 116 0.89 0.04 -0.75
N VAL A 117 -0.38 0.44 -0.89
CA VAL A 117 -1.03 1.48 -0.08
C VAL A 117 -1.09 1.07 1.39
N MET A 118 -1.43 -0.18 1.70
CA MET A 118 -1.39 -0.70 3.08
C MET A 118 0.01 -0.58 3.68
N ARG A 119 1.06 -0.93 2.94
CA ARG A 119 2.45 -0.78 3.40
C ARG A 119 2.80 0.68 3.67
N GLU A 120 2.47 1.58 2.76
CA GLU A 120 2.73 3.01 2.91
C GLU A 120 2.01 3.58 4.15
N ALA A 121 0.75 3.21 4.35
CA ALA A 121 -0.04 3.61 5.51
C ALA A 121 0.56 3.08 6.83
N LEU A 122 0.96 1.80 6.88
CA LEU A 122 1.61 1.22 8.04
C LEU A 122 2.96 1.90 8.35
N GLN A 123 3.75 2.22 7.31
CA GLN A 123 5.01 2.96 7.48
C GLN A 123 4.79 4.37 8.05
N LEU A 124 3.74 5.06 7.66
CA LEU A 124 3.37 6.35 8.23
C LEU A 124 2.96 6.21 9.70
N VAL A 125 2.14 5.21 10.04
CA VAL A 125 1.77 4.91 11.44
C VAL A 125 3.01 4.58 12.27
N ARG A 126 3.89 3.72 11.76
CA ARG A 126 5.18 3.37 12.37
C ARG A 126 6.01 4.62 12.70
N LYS A 127 6.18 5.52 11.75
CA LYS A 127 6.91 6.79 11.92
C LYS A 127 6.32 7.62 13.07
N LYS A 128 4.99 7.70 13.15
CA LYS A 128 4.30 8.46 14.21
C LYS A 128 4.49 7.80 15.59
N ILE A 129 4.41 6.47 15.69
CA ILE A 129 4.68 5.75 16.96
C ILE A 129 6.10 6.00 17.45
N ILE A 130 7.10 5.92 16.57
CA ILE A 130 8.50 6.20 16.91
C ILE A 130 8.65 7.63 17.43
N GLY A 131 7.97 8.60 16.82
CA GLY A 131 7.98 9.99 17.31
C GLY A 131 7.40 10.13 18.72
N VAL A 132 6.30 9.45 19.02
CA VAL A 132 5.70 9.44 20.36
C VAL A 132 6.63 8.77 21.38
N LEU A 133 7.20 7.61 21.04
CA LEU A 133 8.17 6.92 21.90
C LEU A 133 9.39 7.79 22.22
N ALA A 134 9.94 8.50 21.23
CA ALA A 134 11.07 9.40 21.44
C ALA A 134 10.74 10.56 22.40
N ASN A 135 9.52 11.12 22.31
CA ASN A 135 9.08 12.18 23.21
C ASN A 135 8.82 11.65 24.63
N LEU A 136 8.19 10.48 24.76
CA LEU A 136 7.97 9.84 26.06
C LEU A 136 9.29 9.44 26.73
N ALA A 137 10.30 9.02 25.96
CA ALA A 137 11.62 8.69 26.48
C ALA A 137 12.30 9.92 27.12
N LYS A 138 12.23 11.08 26.45
CA LYS A 138 12.73 12.34 27.01
C LYS A 138 12.00 12.70 28.29
N PHE A 139 10.68 12.62 28.29
CA PHE A 139 9.87 12.89 29.47
C PHE A 139 10.19 11.91 30.62
N ALA A 140 10.29 10.63 30.34
CA ALA A 140 10.61 9.62 31.33
C ALA A 140 11.98 9.86 31.98
N GLU A 141 12.99 10.26 31.21
CA GLU A 141 14.32 10.59 31.69
C GLU A 141 14.33 11.86 32.56
N GLU A 142 13.62 12.91 32.15
CA GLU A 142 13.49 14.16 32.88
C GLU A 142 12.85 13.93 34.26
N TYR A 143 11.79 13.12 34.33
CA TYR A 143 11.02 12.90 35.56
C TYR A 143 11.29 11.55 36.25
N LYS A 144 12.42 10.90 35.94
CA LYS A 144 12.77 9.59 36.51
C LYS A 144 12.93 9.60 38.06
N ALA A 145 13.34 10.72 38.63
CA ALA A 145 13.53 10.86 40.07
C ALA A 145 12.34 11.57 40.76
N MET A 146 11.33 12.01 40.01
CA MET A 146 10.18 12.72 40.60
C MET A 146 9.21 11.73 41.27
N PRO A 147 9.09 11.75 42.61
CA PRO A 147 8.23 10.78 43.30
C PRO A 147 6.75 11.10 43.08
N CYS A 148 5.94 10.06 42.99
CA CYS A 148 4.50 10.17 43.00
C CYS A 148 3.87 8.94 43.67
N LEU A 149 2.63 9.11 44.18
CA LEU A 149 1.88 8.02 44.78
C LEU A 149 1.25 7.14 43.69
N ALA A 150 1.49 5.84 43.80
CA ALA A 150 0.78 4.86 43.00
C ALA A 150 -0.48 4.35 43.72
N TYR A 151 -1.44 3.95 42.94
CA TYR A 151 -2.74 3.43 43.40
C TYR A 151 -2.97 2.04 42.86
N THR A 152 -3.57 1.16 43.67
CA THR A 152 -4.12 -0.13 43.23
C THR A 152 -5.51 -0.30 43.87
N HIS A 153 -6.44 -0.88 43.12
CA HIS A 153 -7.83 -1.06 43.59
C HIS A 153 -8.45 0.26 44.10
N CYS A 154 -8.19 1.37 43.43
CA CYS A 154 -8.64 2.72 43.80
C CYS A 154 -8.17 3.20 45.19
N GLN A 155 -7.10 2.60 45.74
CA GLN A 155 -6.52 2.95 47.04
C GLN A 155 -5.04 3.31 46.91
N PRO A 156 -4.53 4.21 47.76
CA PRO A 156 -3.10 4.47 47.85
C PRO A 156 -2.32 3.18 48.12
N ALA A 157 -1.24 2.96 47.38
CA ALA A 157 -0.41 1.75 47.51
C ALA A 157 1.02 2.12 47.89
N GLN A 158 1.86 2.38 46.91
CA GLN A 158 3.29 2.63 47.12
C GLN A 158 3.77 3.84 46.33
N LEU A 159 4.93 4.38 46.74
CA LEU A 159 5.62 5.40 45.97
C LEU A 159 6.17 4.81 44.68
N THR A 160 6.11 5.58 43.66
CA THR A 160 6.74 5.33 42.34
C THR A 160 7.29 6.66 41.82
N THR A 161 7.66 6.73 40.52
CA THR A 161 8.08 7.98 39.92
C THR A 161 7.23 8.32 38.68
N VAL A 162 7.18 9.60 38.36
CA VAL A 162 6.47 10.08 37.16
C VAL A 162 7.10 9.49 35.89
N GLY A 163 8.43 9.46 35.82
CA GLY A 163 9.15 8.85 34.70
C GLY A 163 8.82 7.37 34.54
N LYS A 164 8.76 6.60 35.66
CA LYS A 164 8.35 5.17 35.59
C LYS A 164 6.95 5.00 35.06
N ARG A 165 6.00 5.89 35.37
CA ARG A 165 4.63 5.83 34.79
C ARG A 165 4.67 5.99 33.27
N ALA A 166 5.47 6.91 32.74
CA ALA A 166 5.63 7.10 31.30
C ALA A 166 6.19 5.85 30.62
N THR A 167 7.09 5.10 31.26
CA THR A 167 7.63 3.86 30.69
C THR A 167 6.59 2.75 30.54
N LEU A 168 5.49 2.77 31.28
CA LEU A 168 4.37 1.82 31.08
C LEU A 168 3.70 2.07 29.73
N TRP A 169 3.42 3.34 29.41
CA TRP A 169 2.86 3.71 28.10
C TRP A 169 3.84 3.45 26.96
N MET A 170 5.12 3.70 27.20
CA MET A 170 6.16 3.37 26.22
C MET A 170 6.21 1.87 25.92
N ASN A 171 6.10 1.01 26.93
CA ASN A 171 6.14 -0.43 26.76
C ASN A 171 4.96 -0.91 25.89
N GLU A 172 3.76 -0.38 26.11
CA GLU A 172 2.60 -0.72 25.28
C GLU A 172 2.77 -0.25 23.81
N LEU A 173 3.24 0.98 23.62
CA LEU A 173 3.53 1.51 22.27
C LEU A 173 4.67 0.75 21.59
N TYR A 174 5.63 0.24 22.34
CA TYR A 174 6.71 -0.60 21.81
C TYR A 174 6.17 -1.93 21.30
N MET A 175 5.29 -2.59 22.04
CA MET A 175 4.59 -3.80 21.59
C MET A 175 3.76 -3.52 20.32
N ASP A 176 3.10 -2.37 20.26
CA ASP A 176 2.37 -1.95 19.05
C ASP A 176 3.31 -1.73 17.86
N LEU A 177 4.50 -1.19 18.09
CA LEU A 177 5.51 -1.01 17.05
C LEU A 177 5.99 -2.34 16.49
N GLU A 178 6.26 -3.32 17.36
CA GLU A 178 6.63 -4.69 16.95
C GLU A 178 5.56 -5.34 16.09
N GLU A 179 4.27 -5.19 16.46
CA GLU A 179 3.16 -5.71 15.65
C GLU A 179 3.05 -5.03 14.28
N ILE A 180 3.25 -3.70 14.21
CA ILE A 180 3.28 -2.99 12.92
C ILE A 180 4.45 -3.46 12.06
N ASP A 181 5.63 -3.63 12.63
CA ASP A 181 6.80 -4.12 11.92
C ASP A 181 6.57 -5.55 11.43
N HIS A 182 5.92 -6.38 12.24
CA HIS A 182 5.50 -7.71 11.84
C HIS A 182 4.56 -7.65 10.62
N GLN A 183 3.49 -6.86 10.68
CA GLN A 183 2.55 -6.75 9.56
C GLN A 183 3.24 -6.25 8.28
N ILE A 184 4.08 -5.22 8.35
CA ILE A 184 4.85 -4.74 7.19
C ILE A 184 5.71 -5.88 6.61
N SER A 185 6.36 -6.67 7.44
CA SER A 185 7.20 -7.80 7.02
C SER A 185 6.43 -8.95 6.37
N GLN A 186 5.13 -9.10 6.69
CA GLN A 186 4.27 -10.15 6.14
C GLN A 186 3.59 -9.75 4.83
N LEU A 187 3.53 -8.46 4.50
CA LEU A 187 2.93 -8.03 3.25
C LEU A 187 3.68 -8.61 2.05
N ALA A 188 2.91 -9.22 1.15
CA ALA A 188 3.39 -9.80 -0.09
C ALA A 188 2.54 -9.29 -1.26
N LEU A 189 3.16 -8.95 -2.39
CA LEU A 189 2.39 -8.61 -3.58
C LEU A 189 1.54 -9.79 -4.03
N ARG A 190 0.38 -9.51 -4.64
CA ARG A 190 -0.41 -10.53 -5.34
C ARG A 190 0.43 -11.16 -6.47
N GLY A 191 1.32 -10.37 -7.04
CA GLY A 191 2.21 -10.78 -8.11
C GLY A 191 1.57 -10.70 -9.50
N VAL A 192 2.24 -11.33 -10.45
CA VAL A 192 1.90 -11.31 -11.89
C VAL A 192 1.13 -12.58 -12.24
N LYS A 193 -0.20 -12.53 -12.07
CA LYS A 193 -1.11 -13.66 -12.29
C LYS A 193 -2.38 -13.18 -13.01
N GLY A 194 -3.00 -14.07 -13.77
CA GLY A 194 -4.21 -13.83 -14.56
C GLY A 194 -5.52 -13.85 -13.74
N THR A 195 -6.65 -13.96 -14.47
CA THR A 195 -8.02 -13.84 -13.94
C THR A 195 -8.41 -14.92 -12.93
N THR A 196 -7.76 -16.06 -12.95
CA THR A 196 -8.03 -17.20 -12.05
C THR A 196 -6.88 -17.47 -11.08
N GLY A 197 -5.90 -16.54 -11.02
CA GLY A 197 -4.70 -16.71 -10.19
C GLY A 197 -3.64 -17.61 -10.82
N THR A 198 -3.87 -18.06 -12.06
CA THR A 198 -2.87 -18.78 -12.86
C THR A 198 -2.01 -17.81 -13.66
N GLN A 199 -0.96 -18.30 -14.30
CA GLN A 199 -0.11 -17.52 -15.22
C GLN A 199 -0.36 -17.90 -16.69
N ALA A 200 -1.54 -18.41 -17.05
CA ALA A 200 -1.83 -18.94 -18.37
C ALA A 200 -1.56 -17.94 -19.50
N SER A 201 -1.95 -16.66 -19.35
CA SER A 201 -1.66 -15.62 -20.34
C SER A 201 -0.15 -15.41 -20.53
N PHE A 202 0.63 -15.48 -19.48
CA PHE A 202 2.10 -15.35 -19.53
C PHE A 202 2.73 -16.61 -20.11
N VAL A 203 2.17 -17.80 -19.85
CA VAL A 203 2.61 -19.04 -20.52
C VAL A 203 2.48 -18.91 -22.03
N GLU A 204 1.40 -18.34 -22.53
CA GLU A 204 1.22 -18.06 -23.96
C GLU A 204 2.24 -17.03 -24.47
N LEU A 205 2.39 -15.89 -23.77
CA LEU A 205 3.34 -14.82 -24.14
C LEU A 205 4.78 -15.29 -24.22
N PHE A 206 5.19 -16.19 -23.33
CA PHE A 206 6.56 -16.72 -23.25
C PHE A 206 6.71 -18.13 -23.83
N SER A 207 5.75 -18.58 -24.65
CA SER A 207 5.79 -19.89 -25.33
C SER A 207 6.12 -21.06 -24.37
N GLY A 208 5.55 -21.04 -23.16
CA GLY A 208 5.72 -22.08 -22.17
C GLY A 208 6.95 -21.96 -21.27
N ASP A 209 7.80 -20.93 -21.44
CA ASP A 209 9.02 -20.75 -20.64
C ASP A 209 8.69 -20.26 -19.21
N SER A 210 8.52 -21.22 -18.30
CA SER A 210 8.19 -20.94 -16.90
C SER A 210 9.29 -20.21 -16.13
N ALA A 211 10.54 -20.29 -16.57
CA ALA A 211 11.65 -19.59 -15.91
C ALA A 211 11.54 -18.09 -16.18
N LYS A 212 11.24 -17.70 -17.42
CA LYS A 212 10.99 -16.29 -17.78
C LYS A 212 9.80 -15.70 -17.03
N ILE A 213 8.70 -16.46 -16.91
CA ILE A 213 7.50 -16.00 -16.20
C ILE A 213 7.80 -15.73 -14.72
N LYS A 214 8.54 -16.62 -14.07
CA LYS A 214 9.01 -16.44 -12.68
C LYS A 214 9.94 -15.22 -12.55
N ALA A 215 10.82 -15.01 -13.55
CA ALA A 215 11.71 -13.85 -13.58
C ALA A 215 10.93 -12.53 -13.72
N VAL A 216 9.88 -12.48 -14.56
CA VAL A 216 8.98 -11.32 -14.67
C VAL A 216 8.33 -11.03 -13.33
N GLU A 217 7.77 -12.03 -12.66
CA GLU A 217 7.12 -11.83 -11.36
C GLU A 217 8.11 -11.35 -10.28
N ALA A 218 9.30 -11.92 -10.23
CA ALA A 218 10.34 -11.54 -9.29
C ALA A 218 10.83 -10.10 -9.54
N ASP A 219 11.02 -9.72 -10.80
CA ASP A 219 11.46 -8.37 -11.17
C ASP A 219 10.42 -7.32 -10.83
N VAL A 220 9.14 -7.54 -11.17
CA VAL A 220 8.05 -6.65 -10.76
C VAL A 220 8.01 -6.50 -9.23
N CYS A 221 8.15 -7.60 -8.50
CA CYS A 221 8.19 -7.60 -7.04
C CYS A 221 9.33 -6.72 -6.50
N ALA A 222 10.53 -6.88 -7.05
CA ALA A 222 11.71 -6.10 -6.67
C ALA A 222 11.55 -4.61 -7.01
N GLN A 223 11.05 -4.27 -8.22
CA GLN A 223 10.80 -2.89 -8.63
C GLN A 223 9.80 -2.17 -7.72
N MET A 224 8.82 -2.88 -7.16
CA MET A 224 7.85 -2.35 -6.19
C MET A 224 8.39 -2.37 -4.74
N GLY A 225 9.63 -2.83 -4.53
CA GLY A 225 10.29 -2.86 -3.23
C GLY A 225 9.68 -3.88 -2.26
N PHE A 226 9.22 -5.02 -2.76
CA PHE A 226 8.74 -6.14 -1.97
C PHE A 226 9.71 -7.33 -2.08
N ALA A 227 9.79 -8.09 -0.98
CA ALA A 227 10.59 -9.30 -0.93
C ALA A 227 9.79 -10.58 -1.22
N LYS A 228 8.46 -10.47 -1.23
CA LYS A 228 7.56 -11.64 -1.27
C LYS A 228 6.42 -11.42 -2.26
N VAL A 229 6.04 -12.52 -2.91
CA VAL A 229 4.83 -12.62 -3.73
C VAL A 229 3.94 -13.70 -3.11
N VAL A 230 2.63 -13.51 -3.13
CA VAL A 230 1.68 -14.54 -2.69
C VAL A 230 1.81 -15.76 -3.63
N PRO A 231 2.16 -16.94 -3.10
CA PRO A 231 2.44 -18.11 -3.95
C PRO A 231 1.19 -18.64 -4.65
N VAL A 232 0.04 -18.56 -3.98
CA VAL A 232 -1.25 -19.02 -4.50
C VAL A 232 -2.34 -18.01 -4.18
N CYS A 233 -3.09 -17.60 -5.19
CA CYS A 233 -4.28 -16.76 -5.04
C CYS A 233 -5.32 -17.10 -6.11
N GLY A 234 -6.53 -16.58 -5.97
CA GLY A 234 -7.49 -16.53 -7.07
C GLY A 234 -7.26 -15.30 -7.95
N GLN A 235 -8.32 -14.73 -8.48
CA GLN A 235 -8.25 -13.42 -9.15
C GLN A 235 -7.73 -12.35 -8.19
N THR A 236 -8.14 -12.41 -6.92
CA THR A 236 -7.70 -11.52 -5.84
C THR A 236 -6.82 -12.26 -4.83
N TYR A 237 -6.02 -11.53 -4.06
CA TYR A 237 -5.38 -12.09 -2.86
C TYR A 237 -6.41 -12.30 -1.74
N SER A 238 -6.05 -13.06 -0.71
CA SER A 238 -6.94 -13.34 0.42
C SER A 238 -7.20 -12.06 1.24
N ARG A 239 -8.46 -11.67 1.37
CA ARG A 239 -8.88 -10.52 2.22
C ARG A 239 -8.59 -10.72 3.72
N LYS A 240 -8.09 -11.88 4.10
CA LYS A 240 -7.50 -12.10 5.42
C LYS A 240 -6.28 -11.19 5.67
N VAL A 241 -5.56 -10.79 4.63
CA VAL A 241 -4.45 -9.82 4.71
C VAL A 241 -4.98 -8.47 5.19
N ASP A 242 -6.06 -7.96 4.57
CA ASP A 242 -6.69 -6.70 4.96
C ASP A 242 -7.15 -6.73 6.43
N TYR A 243 -7.78 -7.84 6.81
CA TYR A 243 -8.21 -8.04 8.19
C TYR A 243 -7.04 -8.00 9.17
N ASN A 244 -5.94 -8.66 8.87
CA ASN A 244 -4.76 -8.70 9.75
C ASN A 244 -4.17 -7.28 9.94
N VAL A 245 -4.03 -6.52 8.86
CA VAL A 245 -3.55 -5.13 8.89
C VAL A 245 -4.51 -4.24 9.71
N LEU A 246 -5.81 -4.31 9.43
CA LEU A 246 -6.82 -3.53 10.16
C LEU A 246 -6.88 -3.91 11.62
N SER A 247 -6.79 -5.20 11.95
CA SER A 247 -6.78 -5.69 13.33
C SER A 247 -5.58 -5.19 14.11
N ALA A 248 -4.39 -5.22 13.50
CA ALA A 248 -3.18 -4.68 14.12
C ALA A 248 -3.29 -3.18 14.42
N VAL A 249 -3.87 -2.40 13.50
CA VAL A 249 -4.10 -0.96 13.71
C VAL A 249 -5.22 -0.70 14.71
N ALA A 250 -6.32 -1.47 14.69
CA ALA A 250 -7.45 -1.31 15.59
C ALA A 250 -7.13 -1.73 17.03
N GLY A 251 -6.33 -2.78 17.22
CA GLY A 251 -5.94 -3.28 18.54
C GLY A 251 -5.22 -2.26 19.42
N LYS A 252 -4.62 -1.24 18.82
CA LYS A 252 -3.98 -0.12 19.53
C LYS A 252 -4.98 0.78 20.27
N ARG A 253 -6.23 0.79 19.87
CA ARG A 253 -7.27 1.65 20.46
C ARG A 253 -7.82 1.14 21.78
N TRP A 254 -7.75 -0.18 22.03
CA TRP A 254 -8.32 -0.80 23.23
C TRP A 254 -7.46 -0.62 24.48
N LYS A 255 -6.19 -0.26 24.34
CA LYS A 255 -5.24 -0.13 25.46
C LYS A 255 -5.21 1.25 26.09
N ASN A 256 -5.86 2.24 25.51
CA ASN A 256 -5.86 3.64 25.94
C ASN A 256 -7.20 4.12 26.51
N CYS A 257 -8.12 3.22 26.88
CA CYS A 257 -9.38 3.52 27.55
C CYS A 257 -9.35 3.15 29.05
#